data_2e900d813bf7b6bd3c9618e59fc79e0e
#
_entry.id   2e900d813bf7b6bd3c9618e59fc79e0e
#
_cell.length_a   1.000
_cell.length_b   1.000
_cell.length_c   1.000
_cell.angle_alpha   90.00
_cell.angle_beta   90.00
_cell.angle_gamma   90.00
#
_symmetry.space_group_name_H-M   'P 1'
#
loop_
_entity.id
_entity.type
_entity.pdbx_description
1 polymer ?
#
loop_
_entity_poly.entity_id
_entity_poly.type
_entity_poly.pdbx_seq_one_letter_code
_entity_poly.pdbx_strand_id
1 'polypeptide(L)'
;MKKLALVSLKTILFFVGWAICVSVIPIPDTSSAVIWRFWAELIPFLSIIVLTLIFWIIDKRKIRLHLTGKPVYNIALGCVTGAIWLGVSIGILSIIGVVHIDGKNQISMLWLWMISAFLNKIMQEMLVRGYLYQMIKSKYNIVAAVIVSTGLFTFAHGGAFEAGILPVLNVITMSLFMTAVLEYTDSLIAPIIIHFLWNGVGAIILGGVSLAEDYPHLFNIVISGNPLLSGGSCKIEGSIVVFIMNLILTIGFIIAKKEKRKL
;
A
#
# COMPACT_ATOMS: atom_id res chain seq x y z
N MET A 1 6.07 22.33 -23.31
CA MET A 1 7.20 22.40 -22.37
C MET A 1 6.81 22.96 -21.00
N LYS A 2 6.28 24.16 -20.84
CA LYS A 2 5.92 24.77 -19.53
C LYS A 2 5.01 23.91 -18.65
N LYS A 3 3.99 23.23 -19.23
CA LYS A 3 3.07 22.35 -18.48
C LYS A 3 3.77 21.12 -17.91
N LEU A 4 4.64 20.46 -18.70
CA LEU A 4 5.40 19.30 -18.23
C LEU A 4 6.32 19.70 -17.08
N ALA A 5 7.11 20.75 -17.25
CA ALA A 5 8.01 21.26 -16.21
C ALA A 5 7.28 21.56 -14.90
N LEU A 6 6.10 22.20 -14.97
CA LEU A 6 5.31 22.52 -13.77
C LEU A 6 4.78 21.27 -13.06
N VAL A 7 4.29 20.28 -13.80
CA VAL A 7 3.78 19.03 -13.20
C VAL A 7 4.92 18.22 -12.60
N SER A 8 6.05 18.08 -13.31
CA SER A 8 7.23 17.40 -12.79
C SER A 8 7.76 18.10 -11.53
N LEU A 9 7.87 19.43 -11.55
CA LEU A 9 8.31 20.19 -10.38
C LEU A 9 7.38 19.96 -9.18
N LYS A 10 6.07 20.03 -9.38
CA LYS A 10 5.09 19.75 -8.30
C LYS A 10 5.21 18.33 -7.76
N THR A 11 5.41 17.34 -8.65
CA THR A 11 5.59 15.95 -8.23
C THR A 11 6.85 15.80 -7.36
N ILE A 12 7.96 16.37 -7.80
CA ILE A 12 9.22 16.35 -7.04
C ILE A 12 9.05 17.08 -5.70
N LEU A 13 8.53 18.31 -5.71
CA LEU A 13 8.36 19.10 -4.49
C LEU A 13 7.41 18.45 -3.48
N PHE A 14 6.36 17.77 -3.95
CA PHE A 14 5.43 17.06 -3.07
C PHE A 14 6.11 15.85 -2.42
N PHE A 15 6.76 14.99 -3.21
CA PHE A 15 7.40 13.78 -2.71
C PHE A 15 8.61 14.09 -1.83
N VAL A 16 9.51 14.95 -2.31
CA VAL A 16 10.70 15.39 -1.55
C VAL A 16 10.30 16.21 -0.32
N GLY A 17 9.30 17.08 -0.45
CA GLY A 17 8.77 17.84 0.70
C GLY A 17 8.24 16.94 1.80
N TRP A 18 7.52 15.85 1.44
CA TRP A 18 7.10 14.85 2.42
C TRP A 18 8.32 14.16 3.06
N ALA A 19 9.30 13.71 2.27
CA ALA A 19 10.50 13.06 2.76
C ALA A 19 11.30 13.97 3.73
N ILE A 20 11.42 15.26 3.40
CA ILE A 20 12.05 16.26 4.30
C ILE A 20 11.27 16.39 5.61
N CYS A 21 9.94 16.54 5.56
CA CYS A 21 9.13 16.63 6.78
C CYS A 21 9.36 15.42 7.70
N VAL A 22 9.36 14.22 7.12
CA VAL A 22 9.60 12.98 7.87
C VAL A 22 11.02 12.93 8.47
N SER A 23 12.02 13.46 7.75
CA SER A 23 13.42 13.42 8.19
C SER A 23 13.75 14.44 9.29
N VAL A 24 13.05 15.60 9.31
CA VAL A 24 13.39 16.69 10.23
C VAL A 24 12.52 16.73 11.49
N ILE A 25 11.33 16.11 11.48
CA ILE A 25 10.46 16.07 12.66
C ILE A 25 10.92 14.92 13.56
N PRO A 26 11.43 15.21 14.77
CA PRO A 26 11.94 14.16 15.65
C PRO A 26 10.80 13.27 16.17
N ILE A 27 11.10 11.98 16.28
CA ILE A 27 10.22 11.06 17.00
C ILE A 27 10.43 11.28 18.50
N PRO A 28 9.35 11.41 19.30
CA PRO A 28 9.48 11.58 20.75
C PRO A 28 10.22 10.40 21.40
N ASP A 29 11.10 10.71 22.34
CA ASP A 29 11.83 9.69 23.09
C ASP A 29 10.88 8.82 23.92
N THR A 30 11.03 7.51 23.80
CA THR A 30 10.24 6.52 24.54
C THR A 30 10.99 5.19 24.62
N SER A 31 10.88 4.52 25.76
CA SER A 31 11.41 3.17 25.95
C SER A 31 10.51 2.08 25.37
N SER A 32 9.28 2.42 24.97
CA SER A 32 8.30 1.48 24.42
C SER A 32 8.40 1.44 22.90
N ALA A 33 8.80 0.28 22.35
CA ALA A 33 8.89 0.08 20.89
C ALA A 33 7.55 0.35 20.18
N VAL A 34 6.42 -0.05 20.75
CA VAL A 34 5.10 0.17 20.15
C VAL A 34 4.72 1.66 20.14
N ILE A 35 5.04 2.42 21.18
CA ILE A 35 4.78 3.87 21.25
C ILE A 35 5.70 4.59 20.26
N TRP A 36 6.97 4.18 20.20
CA TRP A 36 7.90 4.70 19.21
C TRP A 36 7.38 4.48 17.78
N ARG A 37 6.95 3.25 17.47
CA ARG A 37 6.40 2.92 16.15
C ARG A 37 5.14 3.73 15.84
N PHE A 38 4.27 3.94 16.81
CA PHE A 38 3.08 4.77 16.61
C PHE A 38 3.45 6.20 16.18
N TRP A 39 4.43 6.84 16.82
CA TRP A 39 4.91 8.16 16.43
C TRP A 39 5.62 8.14 15.07
N ALA A 40 6.41 7.10 14.81
CA ALA A 40 7.10 6.91 13.54
C ALA A 40 6.13 6.79 12.34
N GLU A 41 4.90 6.36 12.57
CA GLU A 41 3.85 6.30 11.54
C GLU A 41 2.91 7.52 11.56
N LEU A 42 2.66 8.09 12.72
CA LEU A 42 1.80 9.26 12.86
C LEU A 42 2.41 10.51 12.22
N ILE A 43 3.70 10.74 12.40
CA ILE A 43 4.40 11.91 11.84
C ILE A 43 4.35 11.91 10.30
N PRO A 44 4.73 10.85 9.57
CA PRO A 44 4.58 10.78 8.14
C PRO A 44 3.12 10.93 7.65
N PHE A 45 2.18 10.35 8.39
CA PHE A 45 0.75 10.45 8.10
C PHE A 45 0.25 11.91 8.24
N LEU A 46 0.57 12.61 9.30
CA LEU A 46 0.19 14.02 9.45
C LEU A 46 0.89 14.90 8.40
N SER A 47 2.15 14.63 8.11
CA SER A 47 2.92 15.33 7.08
C SER A 47 2.27 15.24 5.71
N ILE A 48 1.80 14.04 5.29
CA ILE A 48 1.15 13.88 4.00
C ILE A 48 -0.22 14.56 3.93
N ILE A 49 -0.96 14.61 5.03
CA ILE A 49 -2.23 15.36 5.11
C ILE A 49 -1.96 16.84 4.88
N VAL A 50 -1.01 17.41 5.63
CA VAL A 50 -0.66 18.84 5.53
C VAL A 50 -0.20 19.19 4.11
N LEU A 51 0.72 18.41 3.55
CA LEU A 51 1.19 18.65 2.18
C LEU A 51 0.09 18.50 1.14
N THR A 52 -0.77 17.50 1.27
CA THR A 52 -1.93 17.34 0.39
C THR A 52 -2.82 18.58 0.41
N LEU A 53 -3.10 19.12 1.60
CA LEU A 53 -3.91 20.35 1.75
C LEU A 53 -3.20 21.56 1.14
N ILE A 54 -1.90 21.74 1.39
CA ILE A 54 -1.12 22.85 0.82
C ILE A 54 -1.17 22.82 -0.70
N PHE A 55 -0.81 21.69 -1.32
CA PHE A 55 -0.79 21.58 -2.78
C PHE A 55 -2.18 21.67 -3.41
N TRP A 56 -3.20 21.15 -2.73
CA TRP A 56 -4.59 21.29 -3.16
C TRP A 56 -5.07 22.76 -3.16
N ILE A 57 -4.66 23.54 -2.14
CA ILE A 57 -4.92 24.98 -2.07
C ILE A 57 -4.15 25.73 -3.17
N ILE A 58 -2.86 25.40 -3.40
CA ILE A 58 -2.04 25.96 -4.48
C ILE A 58 -2.71 25.72 -5.85
N ASP A 59 -3.32 24.55 -6.06
CA ASP A 59 -4.10 24.26 -7.26
C ASP A 59 -5.52 24.84 -7.23
N LYS A 60 -5.78 25.80 -6.33
CA LYS A 60 -7.06 26.48 -6.18
C LYS A 60 -8.24 25.50 -6.00
N ARG A 61 -7.98 24.37 -5.32
CA ARG A 61 -8.94 23.29 -5.04
C ARG A 61 -9.55 22.62 -6.28
N LYS A 62 -8.91 22.79 -7.45
CA LYS A 62 -9.41 22.25 -8.72
C LYS A 62 -9.16 20.74 -8.91
N ILE A 63 -8.28 20.15 -8.11
CA ILE A 63 -8.00 18.72 -8.16
C ILE A 63 -9.01 18.00 -7.27
N ARG A 64 -9.78 17.06 -7.85
CA ARG A 64 -10.68 16.18 -7.09
C ARG A 64 -9.86 15.04 -6.50
N LEU A 65 -9.72 15.02 -5.18
CA LEU A 65 -8.80 14.10 -4.48
C LEU A 65 -9.30 12.66 -4.35
N HIS A 66 -10.60 12.41 -4.52
CA HIS A 66 -11.21 11.07 -4.39
C HIS A 66 -10.88 10.36 -3.06
N LEU A 67 -10.74 11.12 -1.96
CA LEU A 67 -10.35 10.57 -0.67
C LEU A 67 -11.43 9.66 -0.09
N THR A 68 -12.69 10.16 -0.11
CA THR A 68 -13.83 9.45 0.46
C THR A 68 -15.01 9.46 -0.51
N GLY A 69 -15.57 8.32 -0.78
CA GLY A 69 -16.77 8.17 -1.59
C GLY A 69 -17.46 6.87 -1.17
N LYS A 70 -18.79 6.89 -0.98
CA LYS A 70 -19.57 5.70 -0.56
C LYS A 70 -18.85 4.87 0.53
N PRO A 71 -18.55 5.45 1.72
CA PRO A 71 -17.58 4.88 2.66
C PRO A 71 -17.95 3.47 3.09
N VAL A 72 -19.19 3.19 3.44
CA VAL A 72 -19.62 1.84 3.87
C VAL A 72 -19.39 0.80 2.77
N TYR A 73 -19.78 1.13 1.53
CA TYR A 73 -19.56 0.23 0.38
C TYR A 73 -18.07 -0.03 0.15
N ASN A 74 -17.24 1.02 0.19
CA ASN A 74 -15.81 0.90 -0.09
C ASN A 74 -15.04 0.23 1.05
N ILE A 75 -15.49 0.36 2.30
CA ILE A 75 -14.96 -0.44 3.42
C ILE A 75 -15.30 -1.92 3.20
N ALA A 76 -16.56 -2.24 2.95
CA ALA A 76 -16.99 -3.62 2.73
C ALA A 76 -16.27 -4.25 1.52
N LEU A 77 -16.19 -3.53 0.39
CA LEU A 77 -15.46 -3.98 -0.79
C LEU A 77 -13.98 -4.20 -0.48
N GLY A 78 -13.35 -3.27 0.24
CA GLY A 78 -11.96 -3.39 0.66
C GLY A 78 -11.71 -4.59 1.56
N CYS A 79 -12.59 -4.81 2.54
CA CYS A 79 -12.51 -5.97 3.44
C CYS A 79 -12.64 -7.30 2.67
N VAL A 80 -13.66 -7.42 1.82
CA VAL A 80 -13.88 -8.65 1.03
C VAL A 80 -12.72 -8.91 0.07
N THR A 81 -12.30 -7.88 -0.68
CA THR A 81 -11.22 -8.03 -1.66
C THR A 81 -9.88 -8.34 -0.99
N GLY A 82 -9.55 -7.64 0.11
CA GLY A 82 -8.32 -7.89 0.87
C GLY A 82 -8.29 -9.27 1.51
N ALA A 83 -9.44 -9.72 2.06
CA ALA A 83 -9.58 -11.07 2.62
C ALA A 83 -9.44 -12.15 1.53
N ILE A 84 -10.02 -11.95 0.35
CA ILE A 84 -9.84 -12.86 -0.79
C ILE A 84 -8.37 -12.88 -1.22
N TRP A 85 -7.76 -11.72 -1.41
CA TRP A 85 -6.36 -11.63 -1.86
C TRP A 85 -5.41 -12.34 -0.91
N LEU A 86 -5.45 -11.99 0.37
CA LEU A 86 -4.58 -12.59 1.40
C LEU A 86 -4.94 -14.06 1.65
N GLY A 87 -6.24 -14.36 1.83
CA GLY A 87 -6.71 -15.70 2.17
C GLY A 87 -6.47 -16.72 1.06
N VAL A 88 -6.71 -16.36 -0.22
CA VAL A 88 -6.44 -17.25 -1.36
C VAL A 88 -4.93 -17.44 -1.53
N SER A 89 -4.13 -16.37 -1.42
CA SER A 89 -2.67 -16.47 -1.55
C SER A 89 -2.07 -17.42 -0.49
N ILE A 90 -2.41 -17.20 0.79
CA ILE A 90 -1.94 -18.06 1.88
C ILE A 90 -2.55 -19.46 1.77
N GLY A 91 -3.84 -19.57 1.44
CA GLY A 91 -4.53 -20.85 1.30
C GLY A 91 -3.90 -21.76 0.25
N ILE A 92 -3.58 -21.24 -0.94
CA ILE A 92 -2.86 -22.00 -1.98
C ILE A 92 -1.51 -22.46 -1.45
N LEU A 93 -0.71 -21.53 -0.87
CA LEU A 93 0.62 -21.83 -0.36
C LEU A 93 0.59 -22.85 0.80
N SER A 94 -0.45 -22.83 1.63
CA SER A 94 -0.65 -23.82 2.69
C SER A 94 -1.03 -25.19 2.15
N ILE A 95 -1.93 -25.27 1.17
CA ILE A 95 -2.37 -26.53 0.55
C ILE A 95 -1.20 -27.26 -0.12
N ILE A 96 -0.29 -26.51 -0.76
CA ILE A 96 0.91 -27.11 -1.37
C ILE A 96 2.08 -27.30 -0.39
N GLY A 97 1.87 -27.06 0.91
CA GLY A 97 2.85 -27.33 1.97
C GLY A 97 4.00 -26.30 2.06
N VAL A 98 3.91 -25.17 1.40
CA VAL A 98 4.92 -24.09 1.44
C VAL A 98 4.80 -23.25 2.70
N VAL A 99 3.58 -23.07 3.20
CA VAL A 99 3.27 -22.24 4.36
C VAL A 99 2.55 -23.06 5.42
N HIS A 100 3.02 -22.98 6.67
CA HIS A 100 2.33 -23.55 7.85
C HIS A 100 2.55 -22.68 9.09
N ILE A 101 1.62 -22.74 10.03
CA ILE A 101 1.72 -22.06 11.32
C ILE A 101 2.41 -22.99 12.33
N ASP A 102 3.50 -22.50 12.94
CA ASP A 102 4.32 -23.27 13.90
C ASP A 102 4.13 -22.85 15.35
N GLY A 103 3.52 -21.70 15.61
CA GLY A 103 3.35 -21.22 16.96
C GLY A 103 2.62 -19.91 17.09
N LYS A 104 2.49 -19.44 18.33
CA LYS A 104 1.84 -18.17 18.67
C LYS A 104 2.68 -17.40 19.68
N ASN A 105 2.89 -16.11 19.41
CA ASN A 105 3.58 -15.17 20.28
C ASN A 105 2.60 -14.37 21.15
N GLN A 106 3.09 -13.88 22.28
CA GLN A 106 2.38 -12.86 23.05
C GLN A 106 2.82 -11.48 22.59
N ILE A 107 1.87 -10.63 22.24
CA ILE A 107 2.15 -9.25 21.81
C ILE A 107 1.43 -8.29 22.74
N SER A 108 2.22 -7.45 23.43
CA SER A 108 1.65 -6.35 24.20
C SER A 108 1.13 -5.27 23.26
N MET A 109 0.00 -4.67 23.59
CA MET A 109 -0.62 -3.56 22.86
C MET A 109 -0.79 -3.83 21.35
N LEU A 110 -1.21 -5.04 20.96
CA LEU A 110 -1.44 -5.43 19.57
C LEU A 110 -2.29 -4.42 18.80
N TRP A 111 -3.30 -3.84 19.45
CA TRP A 111 -4.16 -2.82 18.85
C TRP A 111 -3.39 -1.57 18.39
N LEU A 112 -2.34 -1.15 19.14
CA LEU A 112 -1.54 0.03 18.79
C LEU A 112 -0.60 -0.26 17.61
N TRP A 113 -0.05 -1.49 17.53
CA TRP A 113 0.67 -1.96 16.37
C TRP A 113 -0.21 -1.98 15.11
N MET A 114 -1.47 -2.43 15.24
CA MET A 114 -2.44 -2.43 14.14
C MET A 114 -2.79 -1.00 13.70
N ILE A 115 -3.00 -0.07 14.64
CA ILE A 115 -3.22 1.34 14.32
C ILE A 115 -2.02 1.93 13.59
N SER A 116 -0.80 1.66 14.07
CA SER A 116 0.43 2.13 13.42
C SER A 116 0.52 1.66 11.96
N ALA A 117 0.29 0.38 11.72
CA ALA A 117 0.24 -0.17 10.37
C ALA A 117 -0.88 0.46 9.51
N PHE A 118 -2.03 0.76 10.09
CA PHE A 118 -3.13 1.41 9.38
C PHE A 118 -2.78 2.84 8.97
N LEU A 119 -2.19 3.63 9.88
CA LEU A 119 -1.70 4.98 9.57
C LEU A 119 -0.66 4.96 8.44
N ASN A 120 0.26 4.00 8.49
CA ASN A 120 1.24 3.79 7.44
C ASN A 120 0.58 3.56 6.07
N LYS A 121 -0.46 2.70 6.00
CA LYS A 121 -1.11 2.42 4.71
C LYS A 121 -1.95 3.59 4.21
N ILE A 122 -2.61 4.35 5.07
CA ILE A 122 -3.26 5.60 4.67
C ILE A 122 -2.21 6.56 4.08
N MET A 123 -1.09 6.74 4.77
CA MET A 123 -0.01 7.61 4.33
C MET A 123 0.53 7.20 2.96
N GLN A 124 0.84 5.91 2.77
CA GLN A 124 1.36 5.39 1.50
C GLN A 124 0.38 5.58 0.33
N GLU A 125 -0.90 5.26 0.54
CA GLU A 125 -1.93 5.44 -0.49
C GLU A 125 -2.17 6.93 -0.80
N MET A 126 -2.16 7.81 0.20
CA MET A 126 -2.25 9.24 -0.02
C MET A 126 -1.04 9.82 -0.75
N LEU A 127 0.17 9.34 -0.43
CA LEU A 127 1.43 9.81 -1.04
C LEU A 127 1.43 9.57 -2.55
N VAL A 128 1.01 8.37 -2.99
CA VAL A 128 1.12 7.97 -4.40
C VAL A 128 -0.19 8.10 -5.19
N ARG A 129 -1.36 7.90 -4.55
CA ARG A 129 -2.69 7.87 -5.20
C ARG A 129 -3.62 9.00 -4.77
N GLY A 130 -3.24 9.79 -3.76
CA GLY A 130 -3.97 10.99 -3.36
C GLY A 130 -3.76 12.13 -4.36
N TYR A 131 -3.12 13.21 -3.91
CA TYR A 131 -2.94 14.41 -4.72
C TYR A 131 -2.14 14.17 -6.01
N LEU A 132 -0.99 13.48 -5.94
CA LEU A 132 -0.11 13.30 -7.11
C LEU A 132 -0.80 12.62 -8.28
N TYR A 133 -1.39 11.46 -8.03
CA TYR A 133 -2.09 10.70 -9.06
C TYR A 133 -3.20 11.54 -9.70
N GLN A 134 -4.04 12.18 -8.89
CA GLN A 134 -5.17 12.96 -9.36
C GLN A 134 -4.73 14.21 -10.13
N MET A 135 -3.68 14.86 -9.67
CA MET A 135 -3.08 16.02 -10.36
C MET A 135 -2.54 15.61 -11.73
N ILE A 136 -1.75 14.54 -11.83
CA ILE A 136 -1.19 14.07 -13.09
C ILE A 136 -2.32 13.60 -14.03
N LYS A 137 -3.27 12.82 -13.53
CA LYS A 137 -4.44 12.36 -14.29
C LYS A 137 -5.24 13.52 -14.88
N SER A 138 -5.48 14.58 -14.09
CA SER A 138 -6.23 15.76 -14.54
C SER A 138 -5.46 16.63 -15.52
N LYS A 139 -4.14 16.70 -15.40
CA LYS A 139 -3.29 17.55 -16.27
C LYS A 139 -2.88 16.85 -17.57
N TYR A 140 -2.73 15.53 -17.54
CA TYR A 140 -2.32 14.73 -18.70
C TYR A 140 -3.35 13.67 -19.05
N ASN A 141 -3.21 12.48 -18.46
CA ASN A 141 -4.10 11.33 -18.67
C ASN A 141 -3.84 10.26 -17.59
N ILE A 142 -4.67 9.22 -17.62
CA ILE A 142 -4.59 8.11 -16.68
C ILE A 142 -3.28 7.32 -16.83
N VAL A 143 -2.75 7.15 -18.04
CA VAL A 143 -1.54 6.36 -18.29
C VAL A 143 -0.33 7.01 -17.63
N ALA A 144 -0.16 8.33 -17.81
CA ALA A 144 0.90 9.07 -17.14
C ALA A 144 0.78 9.00 -15.61
N ALA A 145 -0.44 9.12 -15.07
CA ALA A 145 -0.67 9.00 -13.64
C ALA A 145 -0.32 7.61 -13.11
N VAL A 146 -0.71 6.53 -13.81
CA VAL A 146 -0.38 5.14 -13.44
C VAL A 146 1.14 4.92 -13.46
N ILE A 147 1.82 5.34 -14.52
CA ILE A 147 3.28 5.14 -14.65
C ILE A 147 4.02 5.85 -13.51
N VAL A 148 3.71 7.13 -13.26
CA VAL A 148 4.42 7.90 -12.21
C VAL A 148 4.09 7.38 -10.82
N SER A 149 2.81 7.11 -10.51
CA SER A 149 2.43 6.60 -9.18
C SER A 149 2.98 5.20 -8.90
N THR A 150 2.98 4.31 -9.90
CA THR A 150 3.57 2.97 -9.77
C THR A 150 5.08 3.07 -9.61
N GLY A 151 5.75 3.94 -10.37
CA GLY A 151 7.18 4.17 -10.23
C GLY A 151 7.57 4.68 -8.84
N LEU A 152 6.84 5.68 -8.31
CA LEU A 152 7.07 6.21 -6.96
C LEU A 152 6.78 5.17 -5.87
N PHE A 153 5.70 4.39 -6.03
CA PHE A 153 5.36 3.32 -5.11
C PHE A 153 6.44 2.25 -5.07
N THR A 154 6.92 1.81 -6.24
CA THR A 154 7.98 0.80 -6.35
C THR A 154 9.30 1.32 -5.78
N PHE A 155 9.65 2.58 -6.07
CA PHE A 155 10.84 3.23 -5.50
C PHE A 155 10.80 3.29 -3.96
N ALA A 156 9.64 3.57 -3.39
CA ALA A 156 9.45 3.60 -1.93
C ALA A 156 9.56 2.20 -1.27
N HIS A 157 9.51 1.13 -2.05
CA HIS A 157 9.69 -0.26 -1.60
C HIS A 157 11.10 -0.78 -1.94
N GLY A 158 12.14 -0.03 -1.57
CA GLY A 158 13.55 -0.29 -1.92
C GLY A 158 14.04 -1.71 -1.64
N GLY A 159 13.63 -2.33 -0.53
CA GLY A 159 14.00 -3.71 -0.19
C GLY A 159 13.58 -4.77 -1.23
N ALA A 160 12.57 -4.48 -2.05
CA ALA A 160 12.19 -5.39 -3.14
C ALA A 160 13.29 -5.51 -4.21
N PHE A 161 14.05 -4.44 -4.46
CA PHE A 161 15.15 -4.45 -5.44
C PHE A 161 16.33 -5.33 -4.97
N GLU A 162 16.57 -5.37 -3.67
CA GLU A 162 17.61 -6.21 -3.06
C GLU A 162 17.24 -7.69 -3.08
N ALA A 163 15.93 -7.97 -3.00
CA ALA A 163 15.41 -9.33 -2.94
C ALA A 163 15.24 -10.01 -4.30
N GLY A 164 15.27 -9.25 -5.40
CA GLY A 164 15.26 -9.79 -6.75
C GLY A 164 14.09 -9.35 -7.64
N ILE A 165 14.01 -9.92 -8.84
CA ILE A 165 13.08 -9.48 -9.89
C ILE A 165 11.61 -9.73 -9.50
N LEU A 166 11.27 -10.91 -8.96
CA LEU A 166 9.89 -11.27 -8.65
C LEU A 166 9.28 -10.39 -7.54
N PRO A 167 9.97 -10.08 -6.44
CA PRO A 167 9.52 -9.08 -5.47
C PRO A 167 9.24 -7.71 -6.10
N VAL A 168 10.10 -7.22 -6.99
CA VAL A 168 9.88 -5.95 -7.71
C VAL A 168 8.62 -6.03 -8.58
N LEU A 169 8.43 -7.11 -9.32
CA LEU A 169 7.22 -7.33 -10.13
C LEU A 169 5.96 -7.40 -9.26
N ASN A 170 6.05 -7.98 -8.06
CA ASN A 170 4.95 -8.03 -7.12
C ASN A 170 4.58 -6.64 -6.60
N VAL A 171 5.55 -5.80 -6.27
CA VAL A 171 5.30 -4.40 -5.88
C VAL A 171 4.66 -3.60 -7.02
N ILE A 172 5.16 -3.77 -8.26
CA ILE A 172 4.57 -3.13 -9.45
C ILE A 172 3.13 -3.58 -9.66
N THR A 173 2.86 -4.88 -9.66
CA THR A 173 1.51 -5.43 -9.90
C THR A 173 0.56 -5.12 -8.76
N MET A 174 1.03 -5.09 -7.51
CA MET A 174 0.26 -4.59 -6.37
C MET A 174 -0.13 -3.13 -6.55
N SER A 175 0.80 -2.28 -6.99
CA SER A 175 0.49 -0.87 -7.28
C SER A 175 -0.56 -0.72 -8.37
N LEU A 176 -0.47 -1.52 -9.43
CA LEU A 176 -1.48 -1.54 -10.50
C LEU A 176 -2.85 -2.01 -9.98
N PHE A 177 -2.88 -3.03 -9.13
CA PHE A 177 -4.08 -3.53 -8.49
C PHE A 177 -4.76 -2.45 -7.62
N MET A 178 -4.02 -1.81 -6.72
CA MET A 178 -4.57 -0.71 -5.89
C MET A 178 -5.10 0.44 -6.76
N THR A 179 -4.41 0.75 -7.85
CA THR A 179 -4.85 1.79 -8.80
C THR A 179 -6.11 1.37 -9.55
N ALA A 180 -6.26 0.11 -9.95
CA ALA A 180 -7.47 -0.41 -10.58
C ALA A 180 -8.68 -0.34 -9.63
N VAL A 181 -8.48 -0.65 -8.35
CA VAL A 181 -9.49 -0.51 -7.29
C VAL A 181 -9.90 0.96 -7.12
N LEU A 182 -8.93 1.90 -7.01
CA LEU A 182 -9.20 3.32 -6.94
C LEU A 182 -10.03 3.80 -8.14
N GLU A 183 -9.66 3.38 -9.34
CA GLU A 183 -10.34 3.78 -10.57
C GLU A 183 -11.75 3.18 -10.72
N TYR A 184 -12.03 2.04 -10.10
CA TYR A 184 -13.35 1.42 -10.03
C TYR A 184 -14.26 2.09 -8.99
N THR A 185 -13.69 2.44 -7.82
CA THR A 185 -14.43 2.95 -6.65
C THR A 185 -14.56 4.47 -6.62
N ASP A 186 -13.70 5.19 -7.32
CA ASP A 186 -13.51 6.64 -7.17
C ASP A 186 -13.24 7.06 -5.69
N SER A 187 -12.55 6.21 -4.92
CA SER A 187 -12.28 6.42 -3.50
C SER A 187 -10.99 5.71 -3.06
N LEU A 188 -10.20 6.35 -2.20
CA LEU A 188 -9.01 5.76 -1.59
C LEU A 188 -9.35 4.76 -0.47
N ILE A 189 -10.58 4.74 0.04
CA ILE A 189 -10.96 3.86 1.17
C ILE A 189 -10.70 2.40 0.85
N ALA A 190 -11.18 1.89 -0.29
CA ALA A 190 -11.00 0.47 -0.62
C ALA A 190 -9.52 0.08 -0.81
N PRO A 191 -8.69 0.81 -1.58
CA PRO A 191 -7.24 0.56 -1.64
C PRO A 191 -6.57 0.56 -0.27
N ILE A 192 -6.87 1.54 0.60
CA ILE A 192 -6.32 1.62 1.95
C ILE A 192 -6.66 0.38 2.77
N ILE A 193 -7.93 -0.06 2.76
CA ILE A 193 -8.37 -1.23 3.52
C ILE A 193 -7.71 -2.51 2.98
N ILE A 194 -7.65 -2.70 1.66
CA ILE A 194 -6.99 -3.86 1.04
C ILE A 194 -5.51 -3.90 1.43
N HIS A 195 -4.82 -2.77 1.30
CA HIS A 195 -3.40 -2.64 1.63
C HIS A 195 -3.15 -2.87 3.13
N PHE A 196 -4.04 -2.34 3.98
CA PHE A 196 -3.97 -2.57 5.42
C PHE A 196 -4.18 -4.04 5.79
N LEU A 197 -5.15 -4.74 5.19
CA LEU A 197 -5.36 -6.16 5.47
C LEU A 197 -4.14 -6.99 5.05
N TRP A 198 -3.54 -6.68 3.91
CA TRP A 198 -2.32 -7.35 3.49
C TRP A 198 -1.20 -7.20 4.52
N ASN A 199 -0.91 -5.97 4.94
CA ASN A 199 0.18 -5.73 5.88
C ASN A 199 -0.22 -5.95 7.36
N GLY A 200 -1.36 -5.45 7.82
CA GLY A 200 -1.80 -5.61 9.21
C GLY A 200 -2.09 -7.07 9.56
N VAL A 201 -2.94 -7.72 8.76
CA VAL A 201 -3.25 -9.14 8.99
C VAL A 201 -2.11 -10.05 8.51
N GLY A 202 -1.62 -9.82 7.30
CA GLY A 202 -0.57 -10.66 6.71
C GLY A 202 0.77 -10.61 7.45
N ALA A 203 1.19 -9.45 7.95
CA ALA A 203 2.44 -9.32 8.70
C ALA A 203 2.24 -9.44 10.22
N ILE A 204 1.40 -8.58 10.84
CA ILE A 204 1.31 -8.50 12.30
C ILE A 204 0.52 -9.67 12.89
N ILE A 205 -0.53 -10.15 12.23
CA ILE A 205 -1.27 -11.30 12.72
C ILE A 205 -0.59 -12.59 12.28
N LEU A 206 -0.37 -12.78 10.98
CA LEU A 206 0.10 -14.05 10.44
C LEU A 206 1.63 -14.18 10.38
N GLY A 207 2.39 -13.08 10.29
CA GLY A 207 3.84 -13.12 10.13
C GLY A 207 4.35 -13.50 8.73
N GLY A 208 3.43 -13.63 7.75
CA GLY A 208 3.74 -14.12 6.39
C GLY A 208 4.10 -13.03 5.38
N VAL A 209 3.86 -11.78 5.70
CA VAL A 209 4.17 -10.60 4.88
C VAL A 209 5.29 -9.82 5.53
N SER A 210 6.11 -9.13 4.75
CA SER A 210 7.19 -8.27 5.27
C SER A 210 6.66 -6.91 5.69
N LEU A 211 7.11 -6.45 6.85
CA LEU A 211 7.00 -5.07 7.31
C LEU A 211 8.37 -4.62 7.83
N ALA A 212 8.45 -3.45 8.44
CA ALA A 212 9.67 -3.05 9.14
C ALA A 212 10.01 -4.08 10.24
N GLU A 213 11.29 -4.31 10.48
CA GLU A 213 11.80 -5.41 11.33
C GLU A 213 11.29 -5.38 12.77
N ASP A 214 10.95 -4.21 13.29
CA ASP A 214 10.45 -4.03 14.66
C ASP A 214 8.97 -4.38 14.83
N TYR A 215 8.20 -4.61 13.74
CA TYR A 215 6.84 -5.08 13.87
C TYR A 215 6.77 -6.53 14.35
N PRO A 216 6.06 -6.80 15.46
CA PRO A 216 5.86 -8.17 15.93
C PRO A 216 4.85 -8.92 15.07
N HIS A 217 4.83 -10.23 15.21
CA HIS A 217 3.80 -11.08 14.61
C HIS A 217 3.19 -12.03 15.64
N LEU A 218 1.85 -12.16 15.58
CA LEU A 218 1.09 -12.98 16.53
C LEU A 218 1.30 -14.47 16.28
N PHE A 219 1.26 -14.90 15.02
CA PHE A 219 1.54 -16.27 14.63
C PHE A 219 2.91 -16.39 13.98
N ASN A 220 3.64 -17.46 14.31
CA ASN A 220 4.85 -17.83 13.62
C ASN A 220 4.48 -18.62 12.37
N ILE A 221 4.63 -18.01 11.23
CA ILE A 221 4.50 -18.69 9.95
C ILE A 221 5.89 -19.19 9.51
N VAL A 222 5.97 -20.47 9.20
CA VAL A 222 7.12 -21.06 8.55
C VAL A 222 6.84 -21.13 7.06
N ILE A 223 7.74 -20.56 6.29
CA ILE A 223 7.67 -20.51 4.83
C ILE A 223 8.92 -21.24 4.30
N SER A 224 8.71 -22.31 3.55
CA SER A 224 9.79 -23.17 3.09
C SER A 224 9.58 -23.66 1.65
N GLY A 225 10.62 -24.26 1.07
CA GLY A 225 10.56 -24.81 -0.28
C GLY A 225 11.11 -23.90 -1.37
N ASN A 226 10.68 -24.12 -2.60
CA ASN A 226 11.19 -23.40 -3.76
C ASN A 226 10.97 -21.88 -3.65
N PRO A 227 12.00 -21.03 -3.79
CA PRO A 227 11.90 -19.58 -3.70
C PRO A 227 10.85 -18.93 -4.62
N LEU A 228 10.56 -19.53 -5.77
CA LEU A 228 9.51 -19.05 -6.68
C LEU A 228 8.11 -19.12 -6.02
N LEU A 229 7.88 -20.11 -5.16
CA LEU A 229 6.61 -20.30 -4.44
C LEU A 229 6.66 -19.63 -3.07
N SER A 230 7.72 -19.84 -2.31
CA SER A 230 7.87 -19.33 -0.94
C SER A 230 8.14 -17.82 -0.88
N GLY A 231 8.66 -17.24 -1.98
CA GLY A 231 9.05 -15.83 -2.03
C GLY A 231 10.44 -15.54 -1.45
N GLY A 232 11.15 -16.55 -0.95
CA GLY A 232 12.49 -16.41 -0.39
C GLY A 232 12.53 -15.44 0.80
N SER A 233 13.48 -14.50 0.79
CA SER A 233 13.65 -13.50 1.85
C SER A 233 12.47 -12.52 1.98
N CYS A 234 11.68 -12.34 0.92
CA CYS A 234 10.48 -11.49 0.93
C CYS A 234 9.22 -12.22 1.40
N LYS A 235 9.33 -13.40 1.99
CA LYS A 235 8.18 -14.21 2.40
C LYS A 235 7.17 -14.34 1.25
N ILE A 236 5.88 -14.42 1.54
CA ILE A 236 4.87 -14.58 0.47
C ILE A 236 4.83 -13.42 -0.53
N GLU A 237 5.35 -12.25 -0.19
CA GLU A 237 5.41 -11.10 -1.10
C GLU A 237 6.35 -11.32 -2.30
N GLY A 238 7.30 -12.25 -2.18
CA GLY A 238 8.15 -12.67 -3.30
C GLY A 238 7.57 -13.84 -4.11
N SER A 239 6.35 -14.33 -3.79
CA SER A 239 5.76 -15.52 -4.42
C SER A 239 5.15 -15.23 -5.78
N ILE A 240 5.30 -16.19 -6.71
CA ILE A 240 4.59 -16.18 -8.00
C ILE A 240 3.06 -16.28 -7.83
N VAL A 241 2.60 -16.90 -6.73
CA VAL A 241 1.17 -16.96 -6.41
C VAL A 241 0.60 -15.56 -6.20
N VAL A 242 1.31 -14.71 -5.45
CA VAL A 242 0.92 -13.32 -5.21
C VAL A 242 0.96 -12.52 -6.51
N PHE A 243 1.96 -12.73 -7.37
CA PHE A 243 2.04 -12.10 -8.69
C PHE A 243 0.78 -12.41 -9.54
N ILE A 244 0.43 -13.68 -9.63
CA ILE A 244 -0.75 -14.13 -10.39
C ILE A 244 -2.03 -13.53 -9.79
N MET A 245 -2.18 -13.54 -8.47
CA MET A 245 -3.33 -12.96 -7.79
C MET A 245 -3.46 -11.46 -8.04
N ASN A 246 -2.35 -10.70 -8.01
CA ASN A 246 -2.33 -9.28 -8.34
C ASN A 246 -2.84 -9.03 -9.76
N LEU A 247 -2.41 -9.84 -10.75
CA LEU A 247 -2.87 -9.73 -12.12
C LEU A 247 -4.36 -10.05 -12.27
N ILE A 248 -4.83 -11.14 -11.69
CA ILE A 248 -6.24 -11.56 -11.72
C ILE A 248 -7.13 -10.45 -11.15
N LEU A 249 -6.78 -9.92 -9.97
CA LEU A 249 -7.55 -8.87 -9.32
C LEU A 249 -7.51 -7.56 -10.11
N THR A 250 -6.35 -7.18 -10.65
CA THR A 250 -6.22 -6.00 -11.53
C THR A 250 -7.14 -6.10 -12.73
N ILE A 251 -7.11 -7.22 -13.46
CA ILE A 251 -7.93 -7.46 -14.65
C ILE A 251 -9.41 -7.46 -14.25
N GLY A 252 -9.78 -8.11 -13.15
CA GLY A 252 -11.14 -8.15 -12.63
C GLY A 252 -11.72 -6.74 -12.39
N PHE A 253 -10.98 -5.86 -11.72
CA PHE A 253 -11.42 -4.48 -11.48
C PHE A 253 -11.47 -3.63 -12.75
N ILE A 254 -10.56 -3.85 -13.71
CA ILE A 254 -10.61 -3.17 -15.01
C ILE A 254 -11.88 -3.57 -15.80
N ILE A 255 -12.21 -4.86 -15.82
CA ILE A 255 -13.41 -5.36 -16.47
C ILE A 255 -14.67 -4.82 -15.78
N ALA A 256 -14.75 -4.93 -14.45
CA ALA A 256 -15.86 -4.42 -13.66
C ALA A 256 -16.09 -2.92 -13.89
N LYS A 257 -15.01 -2.12 -14.01
CA LYS A 257 -15.11 -0.69 -14.35
C LYS A 257 -15.70 -0.45 -15.74
N LYS A 258 -15.30 -1.27 -16.73
CA LYS A 258 -15.85 -1.15 -18.10
C LYS A 258 -17.35 -1.45 -18.13
N GLU A 259 -17.79 -2.50 -17.43
CA GLU A 259 -19.22 -2.84 -17.36
C GLU A 259 -20.03 -1.77 -16.63
N LYS A 260 -19.52 -1.23 -15.52
CA LYS A 260 -20.15 -0.12 -14.78
C LYS A 260 -20.36 1.15 -15.63
N ARG A 261 -19.55 1.35 -16.67
CA ARG A 261 -19.67 2.51 -17.59
C ARG A 261 -20.70 2.32 -18.69
N LYS A 262 -21.15 1.09 -18.91
CA LYS A 262 -22.19 0.77 -19.91
C LYS A 262 -23.61 0.89 -19.34
N LEU A 263 -23.72 0.82 -18.00
CA LEU A 263 -24.96 1.03 -17.24
C LEU A 263 -25.16 2.50 -16.89
#